data_8740fdb1421c5e689f20b41e8788a52c
#
_entry.id   8740fdb1421c5e689f20b41e8788a52c
#
_cell.length_a   1.000
_cell.length_b   1.000
_cell.length_c   1.000
_cell.angle_alpha   90.00
_cell.angle_beta   90.00
_cell.angle_gamma   90.00
#
_symmetry.space_group_name_H-M   'P 1'
#
loop_
_entity.id
_entity.type
_entity.pdbx_description
1 polymer ?
#
loop_
_entity_poly.entity_id
_entity_poly.type
_entity_poly.pdbx_seq_one_letter_code
_entity_poly.pdbx_strand_id
1 'polypeptide(L)'
;MTEKNQEKYRAKLKRLQEALALKEPDRVPIDITGGCFMVQRLGYTMAESNYDETLEIGKEAARRFMLDFEPDVMSGLGLTYAGEGRGHEMQGSKTFYISGMKNAPIGNDSMPQFMEFPTLLDDEFDEFFNDHMQWSINKFLPRVSTVMEPFKDFRLVLNHRGIGDVVTAFSKPEIRKAIQKLWEIDDFYQEYRKKLAVANKELSELGFPTMIAGRAVVPFDKYSDTYRGMELSFADALEDVEIVLKFCEKFQEKQIRQLRNGNPDGAKDGKQVVMALHKGSDDMMSNALYEKFYWKHLKEIIEACQEAHMMTNVFCEGVYNDKLKYLAEVEKCSAYFTFDKVDMKKAKETVGKVCCIGGGFPTPLLVYETPEKIREAVKRHLDVAMPGGGYIFRMSAGLDGAKPENVEAMFETVHTYGRYH
;
A
#
# COMPACT_ATOMS: atom_id res chain seq x y z
N MET A 1 -12.69 -24.61 3.66
CA MET A 1 -13.77 -23.67 4.03
C MET A 1 -15.05 -24.45 4.24
N THR A 2 -15.77 -24.22 5.35
CA THR A 2 -17.10 -24.82 5.62
C THR A 2 -18.16 -24.23 4.69
N GLU A 3 -19.31 -24.91 4.50
CA GLU A 3 -20.42 -24.41 3.69
C GLU A 3 -20.90 -23.02 4.16
N LYS A 4 -21.09 -22.85 5.47
CA LYS A 4 -21.42 -21.56 6.09
C LYS A 4 -20.42 -20.45 5.73
N ASN A 5 -19.12 -20.75 5.75
CA ASN A 5 -18.08 -19.76 5.41
C ASN A 5 -18.03 -19.48 3.90
N GLN A 6 -18.39 -20.45 3.05
CA GLN A 6 -18.54 -20.24 1.61
C GLN A 6 -19.69 -19.29 1.29
N GLU A 7 -20.85 -19.47 1.95
CA GLU A 7 -22.00 -18.57 1.84
C GLU A 7 -21.62 -17.14 2.29
N LYS A 8 -20.95 -17.04 3.44
CA LYS A 8 -20.42 -15.76 3.96
C LYS A 8 -19.49 -15.08 2.96
N TYR A 9 -18.54 -15.81 2.40
CA TYR A 9 -17.62 -15.32 1.37
C TYR A 9 -18.37 -14.78 0.16
N ARG A 10 -19.32 -15.55 -0.38
CA ARG A 10 -20.12 -15.14 -1.55
C ARG A 10 -20.93 -13.87 -1.26
N ALA A 11 -21.56 -13.78 -0.09
CA ALA A 11 -22.36 -12.61 0.31
C ALA A 11 -21.48 -11.35 0.41
N LYS A 12 -20.30 -11.45 1.06
CA LYS A 12 -19.36 -10.34 1.18
C LYS A 12 -18.79 -9.91 -0.19
N LEU A 13 -18.38 -10.87 -0.99
CA LEU A 13 -17.85 -10.60 -2.33
C LEU A 13 -18.91 -9.93 -3.23
N LYS A 14 -20.14 -10.44 -3.23
CA LYS A 14 -21.27 -9.86 -3.97
C LYS A 14 -21.50 -8.40 -3.57
N ARG A 15 -21.52 -8.11 -2.26
CA ARG A 15 -21.71 -6.76 -1.71
C ARG A 15 -20.63 -5.79 -2.20
N LEU A 16 -19.36 -6.20 -2.17
CA LEU A 16 -18.26 -5.41 -2.69
C LEU A 16 -18.39 -5.18 -4.20
N GLN A 17 -18.70 -6.23 -4.98
CA GLN A 17 -18.88 -6.14 -6.43
C GLN A 17 -20.04 -5.23 -6.83
N GLU A 18 -21.16 -5.27 -6.11
CA GLU A 18 -22.31 -4.39 -6.34
C GLU A 18 -21.92 -2.92 -6.10
N ALA A 19 -21.24 -2.62 -4.99
CA ALA A 19 -20.77 -1.27 -4.71
C ALA A 19 -19.75 -0.78 -5.77
N LEU A 20 -18.79 -1.63 -6.16
CA LEU A 20 -17.82 -1.31 -7.22
C LEU A 20 -18.50 -1.08 -8.59
N ALA A 21 -19.64 -1.72 -8.85
CA ALA A 21 -20.46 -1.53 -10.03
C ALA A 21 -21.47 -0.36 -9.89
N LEU A 22 -21.32 0.52 -8.92
CA LEU A 22 -22.19 1.67 -8.63
C LEU A 22 -23.64 1.28 -8.34
N LYS A 23 -23.85 0.11 -7.75
CA LYS A 23 -25.18 -0.37 -7.32
C LYS A 23 -25.32 -0.23 -5.82
N GLU A 24 -26.56 -0.25 -5.35
CA GLU A 24 -26.88 -0.38 -3.92
C GLU A 24 -26.89 -1.86 -3.54
N PRO A 25 -25.95 -2.34 -2.71
CA PRO A 25 -26.01 -3.70 -2.15
C PRO A 25 -27.02 -3.78 -0.99
N ASP A 26 -27.07 -4.92 -0.30
CA ASP A 26 -27.91 -5.08 0.91
C ASP A 26 -27.56 -4.08 2.04
N ARG A 27 -26.29 -3.71 2.14
CA ARG A 27 -25.77 -2.65 3.02
C ARG A 27 -24.46 -2.09 2.45
N VAL A 28 -24.03 -0.95 2.98
CA VAL A 28 -22.70 -0.39 2.70
C VAL A 28 -21.62 -1.42 3.08
N PRO A 29 -20.73 -1.81 2.14
CA PRO A 29 -19.61 -2.67 2.45
C PRO A 29 -18.60 -1.97 3.37
N ILE A 30 -17.86 -2.76 4.16
CA ILE A 30 -16.82 -2.26 5.06
C ILE A 30 -15.47 -2.81 4.59
N ASP A 31 -14.62 -1.91 4.06
CA ASP A 31 -13.24 -2.19 3.65
C ASP A 31 -12.26 -1.64 4.70
N ILE A 32 -12.24 -2.26 5.88
CA ILE A 32 -11.34 -1.91 6.97
C ILE A 32 -10.54 -3.14 7.36
N THR A 33 -9.21 -3.02 7.28
CA THR A 33 -8.26 -3.96 7.86
C THR A 33 -7.77 -3.40 9.19
N GLY A 34 -7.65 -4.25 10.21
CA GLY A 34 -7.42 -3.75 11.57
C GLY A 34 -6.02 -3.16 11.83
N GLY A 35 -5.02 -3.42 10.97
CA GLY A 35 -3.67 -2.88 11.15
C GLY A 35 -3.07 -3.21 12.53
N CYS A 36 -2.35 -2.25 13.11
CA CYS A 36 -1.74 -2.41 14.45
C CYS A 36 -2.80 -2.57 15.56
N PHE A 37 -3.98 -1.97 15.39
CA PHE A 37 -5.08 -2.10 16.36
C PHE A 37 -5.44 -3.56 16.68
N MET A 38 -5.38 -4.47 15.69
CA MET A 38 -5.67 -5.89 15.93
C MET A 38 -4.76 -6.49 17.01
N VAL A 39 -3.48 -6.20 16.94
CA VAL A 39 -2.45 -6.71 17.83
C VAL A 39 -2.57 -6.05 19.21
N GLN A 40 -2.66 -4.74 19.25
CA GLN A 40 -2.76 -3.93 20.47
C GLN A 40 -4.02 -4.26 21.28
N ARG A 41 -5.16 -4.51 20.61
CA ARG A 41 -6.41 -4.91 21.25
C ARG A 41 -6.31 -6.24 22.02
N LEU A 42 -5.39 -7.12 21.64
CA LEU A 42 -5.09 -8.36 22.37
C LEU A 42 -4.09 -8.17 23.50
N GLY A 43 -3.59 -6.95 23.73
CA GLY A 43 -2.65 -6.63 24.77
C GLY A 43 -1.18 -6.90 24.40
N TYR A 44 -0.89 -7.18 23.12
CA TYR A 44 0.48 -7.31 22.63
C TYR A 44 0.97 -6.00 22.02
N THR A 45 2.28 -5.77 22.08
CA THR A 45 2.96 -4.72 21.35
C THR A 45 3.19 -5.13 19.88
N MET A 46 3.37 -4.15 19.01
CA MET A 46 3.77 -4.43 17.63
C MET A 46 5.14 -5.12 17.56
N ALA A 47 6.06 -4.77 18.46
CA ALA A 47 7.36 -5.43 18.55
C ALA A 47 7.24 -6.94 18.85
N GLU A 48 6.37 -7.32 19.79
CA GLU A 48 6.12 -8.73 20.09
C GLU A 48 5.57 -9.48 18.87
N SER A 49 4.61 -8.88 18.15
CA SER A 49 4.06 -9.48 16.92
C SER A 49 5.08 -9.55 15.79
N ASN A 50 5.89 -8.50 15.61
CA ASN A 50 6.90 -8.44 14.55
C ASN A 50 8.01 -9.49 14.74
N TYR A 51 8.33 -9.85 15.99
CA TYR A 51 9.35 -10.84 16.29
C TYR A 51 8.79 -12.24 16.63
N ASP A 52 7.47 -12.42 16.57
CA ASP A 52 6.85 -13.75 16.65
C ASP A 52 7.00 -14.50 15.31
N GLU A 53 8.13 -15.21 15.14
CA GLU A 53 8.39 -16.01 13.94
C GLU A 53 7.40 -17.19 13.75
N THR A 54 6.53 -17.46 14.73
CA THR A 54 5.44 -18.45 14.60
C THR A 54 4.22 -17.89 13.89
N LEU A 55 4.07 -16.58 13.84
CA LEU A 55 2.93 -15.81 13.33
C LEU A 55 1.64 -15.97 14.14
N GLU A 56 1.67 -16.61 15.30
CA GLU A 56 0.46 -16.91 16.09
C GLU A 56 -0.19 -15.63 16.66
N ILE A 57 0.61 -14.67 17.13
CA ILE A 57 0.10 -13.38 17.63
C ILE A 57 -0.66 -12.65 16.51
N GLY A 58 -0.02 -12.45 15.36
CA GLY A 58 -0.63 -11.76 14.23
C GLY A 58 -1.85 -12.49 13.67
N LYS A 59 -1.78 -13.83 13.56
CA LYS A 59 -2.87 -14.67 13.07
C LYS A 59 -4.10 -14.61 13.98
N GLU A 60 -3.90 -14.75 15.30
CA GLU A 60 -5.02 -14.65 16.26
C GLU A 60 -5.60 -13.24 16.30
N ALA A 61 -4.76 -12.20 16.20
CA ALA A 61 -5.21 -10.82 16.13
C ALA A 61 -6.10 -10.57 14.90
N ALA A 62 -5.67 -11.00 13.72
CA ALA A 62 -6.46 -10.89 12.50
C ALA A 62 -7.75 -11.71 12.57
N ARG A 63 -7.66 -12.94 13.09
CA ARG A 63 -8.84 -13.82 13.27
C ARG A 63 -9.90 -13.19 14.17
N ARG A 64 -9.50 -12.69 15.35
CA ARG A 64 -10.40 -12.02 16.29
C ARG A 64 -11.01 -10.77 15.70
N PHE A 65 -10.21 -9.92 15.07
CA PHE A 65 -10.72 -8.72 14.43
C PHE A 65 -11.80 -9.03 13.39
N MET A 66 -11.56 -10.00 12.51
CA MET A 66 -12.53 -10.38 11.49
C MET A 66 -13.80 -10.99 12.05
N LEU A 67 -13.71 -11.76 13.14
CA LEU A 67 -14.88 -12.41 13.74
C LEU A 67 -15.71 -11.46 14.60
N ASP A 68 -15.06 -10.51 15.28
CA ASP A 68 -15.73 -9.58 16.20
C ASP A 68 -16.36 -8.40 15.44
N PHE A 69 -15.70 -7.89 14.40
CA PHE A 69 -16.14 -6.70 13.66
C PHE A 69 -16.80 -7.00 12.31
N GLU A 70 -16.68 -8.21 11.79
CA GLU A 70 -17.32 -8.64 10.54
C GLU A 70 -17.11 -7.68 9.34
N PRO A 71 -15.87 -7.20 9.03
CA PRO A 71 -15.61 -6.44 7.81
C PRO A 71 -15.97 -7.25 6.56
N ASP A 72 -16.01 -6.62 5.39
CA ASP A 72 -16.28 -7.32 4.14
C ASP A 72 -15.00 -7.79 3.42
N VAL A 73 -13.84 -7.45 3.96
CA VAL A 73 -12.52 -7.86 3.44
C VAL A 73 -11.72 -8.64 4.47
N MET A 74 -10.79 -9.45 4.00
CA MET A 74 -9.85 -10.18 4.86
C MET A 74 -8.77 -9.23 5.41
N SER A 75 -8.56 -9.26 6.73
CA SER A 75 -7.38 -8.68 7.36
C SER A 75 -6.24 -9.68 7.29
N GLY A 76 -5.24 -9.39 6.45
CA GLY A 76 -4.04 -10.21 6.30
C GLY A 76 -2.90 -9.73 7.21
N LEU A 77 -1.88 -10.58 7.36
CA LEU A 77 -0.71 -10.32 8.22
C LEU A 77 0.30 -9.35 7.60
N GLY A 78 0.30 -9.18 6.28
CA GLY A 78 1.34 -8.43 5.58
C GLY A 78 1.42 -6.93 5.93
N LEU A 79 0.31 -6.32 6.34
CA LEU A 79 0.31 -4.89 6.72
C LEU A 79 0.85 -4.65 8.15
N THR A 80 0.94 -5.69 8.97
CA THR A 80 1.45 -5.59 10.34
C THR A 80 2.90 -6.02 10.46
N TYR A 81 3.50 -6.56 9.39
CA TYR A 81 4.85 -7.15 9.40
C TYR A 81 5.03 -8.24 10.47
N ALA A 82 3.95 -8.95 10.82
CA ALA A 82 3.99 -10.03 11.79
C ALA A 82 5.05 -11.07 11.42
N GLY A 83 5.96 -11.37 12.33
CA GLY A 83 7.05 -12.33 12.16
C GLY A 83 8.22 -11.87 11.27
N GLU A 84 8.21 -10.64 10.75
CA GLU A 84 9.25 -10.15 9.85
C GLU A 84 10.41 -9.41 10.52
N GLY A 85 10.35 -9.19 11.85
CA GLY A 85 11.30 -8.34 12.58
C GLY A 85 12.75 -8.71 12.35
N ARG A 86 13.09 -9.99 12.54
CA ARG A 86 14.43 -10.50 12.30
C ARG A 86 14.87 -10.37 10.83
N GLY A 87 13.96 -10.61 9.88
CA GLY A 87 14.27 -10.47 8.46
C GLY A 87 14.62 -9.04 8.09
N HIS A 88 13.91 -8.05 8.63
CA HIS A 88 14.22 -6.63 8.43
C HIS A 88 15.56 -6.23 9.07
N GLU A 89 15.87 -6.73 10.26
CA GLU A 89 17.20 -6.50 10.86
C GLU A 89 18.32 -7.11 10.03
N MET A 90 18.12 -8.33 9.52
CA MET A 90 19.11 -9.02 8.68
C MET A 90 19.43 -8.26 7.40
N GLN A 91 18.47 -7.54 6.83
CA GLN A 91 18.67 -6.69 5.64
C GLN A 91 19.54 -5.46 5.93
N GLY A 92 19.70 -5.07 7.20
CA GLY A 92 20.44 -3.86 7.58
C GLY A 92 19.84 -2.60 6.94
N SER A 93 18.54 -2.48 6.92
CA SER A 93 17.84 -1.33 6.34
C SER A 93 18.24 -0.02 7.01
N LYS A 94 18.43 1.02 6.18
CA LYS A 94 18.70 2.40 6.62
C LYS A 94 17.51 3.33 6.37
N THR A 95 16.45 2.82 5.71
CA THR A 95 15.30 3.62 5.27
C THR A 95 13.98 3.17 5.86
N PHE A 96 13.88 1.92 6.28
CA PHE A 96 12.62 1.35 6.71
C PHE A 96 12.77 0.65 8.06
N TYR A 97 11.92 1.02 9.00
CA TYR A 97 11.95 0.53 10.37
C TYR A 97 10.58 0.00 10.79
N ILE A 98 10.59 -1.14 11.48
CA ILE A 98 9.42 -1.70 12.15
C ILE A 98 9.68 -1.81 13.65
N SER A 99 8.61 -1.82 14.44
CA SER A 99 8.71 -1.90 15.92
C SER A 99 9.51 -3.11 16.38
N GLY A 100 10.37 -2.90 17.36
CA GLY A 100 11.25 -3.92 17.92
C GLY A 100 12.63 -4.00 17.28
N MET A 101 12.86 -3.40 16.10
CA MET A 101 14.18 -3.38 15.47
C MET A 101 15.20 -2.65 16.36
N LYS A 102 16.37 -3.24 16.49
CA LYS A 102 17.47 -2.66 17.27
C LYS A 102 17.90 -1.31 16.68
N ASN A 103 17.98 -0.30 17.54
CA ASN A 103 18.32 1.08 17.15
C ASN A 103 17.32 1.74 16.19
N ALA A 104 16.10 1.23 16.04
CA ALA A 104 15.07 1.93 15.29
C ALA A 104 14.69 3.25 16.01
N PRO A 105 14.44 4.33 15.25
CA PRO A 105 14.00 5.62 15.82
C PRO A 105 12.51 5.65 16.18
N ILE A 106 11.89 4.49 16.41
CA ILE A 106 10.46 4.32 16.68
C ILE A 106 10.23 3.46 17.92
N GLY A 107 9.07 3.62 18.56
CA GLY A 107 8.70 2.85 19.74
C GLY A 107 8.23 1.42 19.42
N ASN A 108 8.04 0.63 20.48
CA ASN A 108 7.64 -0.78 20.35
C ASN A 108 6.21 -0.98 19.84
N ASP A 109 5.37 0.06 19.88
CA ASP A 109 3.98 0.06 19.39
C ASP A 109 3.73 0.99 18.20
N SER A 110 4.78 1.40 17.53
CA SER A 110 4.68 2.29 16.39
C SER A 110 4.28 1.53 15.13
N MET A 111 3.58 2.23 14.22
CA MET A 111 3.49 1.83 12.82
C MET A 111 4.88 1.77 12.19
N PRO A 112 5.09 0.92 11.18
CA PRO A 112 6.30 0.95 10.37
C PRO A 112 6.57 2.35 9.83
N GLN A 113 7.84 2.76 9.82
CA GLN A 113 8.25 4.09 9.37
C GLN A 113 9.24 3.99 8.22
N PHE A 114 8.98 4.75 7.18
CA PHE A 114 9.90 4.98 6.10
C PHE A 114 10.62 6.32 6.33
N MET A 115 11.96 6.27 6.34
CA MET A 115 12.81 7.44 6.48
C MET A 115 13.30 7.86 5.11
N GLU A 116 12.68 8.91 4.60
CA GLU A 116 12.97 9.45 3.27
C GLU A 116 14.26 10.28 3.30
N PHE A 117 15.17 10.00 2.39
CA PHE A 117 16.36 10.80 2.12
C PHE A 117 16.83 10.62 0.66
N PRO A 118 17.57 11.58 0.11
CA PRO A 118 18.05 11.48 -1.26
C PRO A 118 19.01 10.30 -1.46
N THR A 119 18.63 9.36 -2.30
CA THR A 119 19.49 8.24 -2.74
C THR A 119 20.08 8.46 -4.12
N LEU A 120 19.55 9.39 -4.90
CA LEU A 120 20.07 9.87 -6.17
C LEU A 120 20.53 11.33 -6.00
N LEU A 121 21.81 11.61 -6.18
CA LEU A 121 22.41 12.94 -6.03
C LEU A 121 22.47 13.68 -7.37
N ASP A 122 22.69 15.01 -7.31
CA ASP A 122 22.61 15.89 -8.49
C ASP A 122 23.63 15.54 -9.57
N ASP A 123 24.83 15.11 -9.18
CA ASP A 123 25.91 14.74 -10.08
C ASP A 123 25.82 13.29 -10.62
N GLU A 124 24.74 12.57 -10.32
CA GLU A 124 24.61 11.16 -10.65
C GLU A 124 23.57 10.86 -11.75
N PHE A 125 22.83 11.84 -12.22
CA PHE A 125 21.78 11.62 -13.20
C PHE A 125 22.26 10.97 -14.49
N ASP A 126 23.44 11.35 -14.97
CA ASP A 126 24.01 10.74 -16.18
C ASP A 126 24.28 9.25 -15.99
N GLU A 127 24.91 8.86 -14.89
CA GLU A 127 25.15 7.45 -14.56
C GLU A 127 23.82 6.70 -14.32
N PHE A 128 22.90 7.32 -13.59
CA PHE A 128 21.57 6.74 -13.32
C PHE A 128 20.81 6.40 -14.60
N PHE A 129 20.83 7.30 -15.59
CA PHE A 129 20.10 7.07 -16.83
C PHE A 129 20.82 6.17 -17.82
N ASN A 130 22.13 6.21 -17.87
CA ASN A 130 22.95 5.52 -18.88
C ASN A 130 23.45 4.15 -18.39
N ASP A 131 23.71 3.98 -17.09
CA ASP A 131 24.16 2.72 -16.48
C ASP A 131 23.44 2.44 -15.15
N HIS A 132 22.13 2.36 -15.23
CA HIS A 132 21.25 2.19 -14.06
C HIS A 132 21.63 0.98 -13.20
N MET A 133 22.07 -0.13 -13.80
CA MET A 133 22.44 -1.34 -13.06
C MET A 133 23.69 -1.07 -12.21
N GLN A 134 24.73 -0.49 -12.78
CA GLN A 134 25.98 -0.18 -12.09
C GLN A 134 25.73 0.86 -10.98
N TRP A 135 24.98 1.92 -11.30
CA TRP A 135 24.56 2.92 -10.31
C TRP A 135 23.80 2.28 -9.14
N SER A 136 22.84 1.40 -9.44
CA SER A 136 22.05 0.73 -8.39
C SER A 136 22.91 -0.10 -7.46
N ILE A 137 23.85 -0.88 -8.00
CA ILE A 137 24.75 -1.74 -7.22
C ILE A 137 25.74 -0.91 -6.38
N ASN A 138 26.33 0.13 -6.96
CA ASN A 138 27.40 0.86 -6.31
C ASN A 138 26.95 2.03 -5.44
N LYS A 139 25.76 2.58 -5.69
CA LYS A 139 25.30 3.79 -5.00
C LYS A 139 23.99 3.57 -4.25
N PHE A 140 22.93 3.19 -4.93
CA PHE A 140 21.62 3.02 -4.31
C PHE A 140 21.60 1.96 -3.20
N LEU A 141 21.96 0.71 -3.54
CA LEU A 141 21.92 -0.39 -2.57
C LEU A 141 22.80 -0.18 -1.34
N PRO A 142 24.06 0.32 -1.46
CA PRO A 142 24.88 0.67 -0.29
C PRO A 142 24.31 1.82 0.56
N ARG A 143 23.54 2.73 -0.03
CA ARG A 143 22.88 3.83 0.70
C ARG A 143 21.72 3.34 1.54
N VAL A 144 20.99 2.33 1.10
CA VAL A 144 19.77 1.85 1.76
C VAL A 144 19.97 0.61 2.63
N SER A 145 21.11 -0.09 2.52
CA SER A 145 21.39 -1.32 3.27
C SER A 145 22.86 -1.45 3.66
N THR A 146 23.12 -1.78 4.94
CA THR A 146 24.49 -2.06 5.42
C THR A 146 25.07 -3.34 4.84
N VAL A 147 24.22 -4.32 4.49
CA VAL A 147 24.65 -5.57 3.82
C VAL A 147 25.27 -5.29 2.45
N MET A 148 24.80 -4.25 1.78
CA MET A 148 25.23 -3.89 0.43
C MET A 148 26.41 -2.92 0.39
N GLU A 149 26.87 -2.39 1.52
CA GLU A 149 28.02 -1.47 1.57
C GLU A 149 29.30 -1.97 0.88
N PRO A 150 29.66 -3.28 0.96
CA PRO A 150 30.81 -3.80 0.25
C PRO A 150 30.75 -3.66 -1.28
N PHE A 151 29.55 -3.46 -1.84
CA PHE A 151 29.36 -3.32 -3.28
C PHE A 151 29.63 -1.88 -3.81
N LYS A 152 29.92 -0.92 -2.95
CA LYS A 152 30.16 0.48 -3.33
C LYS A 152 31.19 0.64 -4.46
N ASP A 153 32.25 -0.15 -4.41
CA ASP A 153 33.33 -0.12 -5.43
C ASP A 153 33.38 -1.41 -6.27
N PHE A 154 32.26 -2.13 -6.33
CA PHE A 154 32.19 -3.37 -7.10
C PHE A 154 32.16 -3.08 -8.60
N ARG A 155 33.04 -3.73 -9.35
CA ARG A 155 33.15 -3.63 -10.81
C ARG A 155 33.34 -5.02 -11.40
N LEU A 156 32.64 -5.27 -12.50
CA LEU A 156 32.87 -6.44 -13.34
C LEU A 156 33.71 -6.04 -14.56
N VAL A 157 34.83 -6.70 -14.72
CA VAL A 157 35.62 -6.59 -15.93
C VAL A 157 35.32 -7.80 -16.81
N LEU A 158 34.79 -7.52 -18.00
CA LEU A 158 34.44 -8.55 -18.97
C LEU A 158 35.51 -8.61 -20.06
N ASN A 159 35.99 -9.81 -20.35
CA ASN A 159 36.96 -10.01 -21.45
C ASN A 159 36.65 -11.32 -22.20
N HIS A 160 37.18 -11.48 -23.41
CA HIS A 160 36.96 -12.62 -24.29
C HIS A 160 37.67 -13.93 -23.85
N ARG A 161 38.54 -13.85 -22.82
CA ARG A 161 39.34 -15.00 -22.35
C ARG A 161 38.62 -15.83 -21.28
N GLY A 162 37.39 -15.46 -20.93
CA GLY A 162 36.58 -16.18 -19.95
C GLY A 162 36.20 -15.36 -18.73
N ILE A 163 35.81 -16.03 -17.67
CA ILE A 163 35.20 -15.42 -16.47
C ILE A 163 36.19 -15.19 -15.31
N GLY A 164 37.51 -15.27 -15.53
CA GLY A 164 38.50 -15.17 -14.46
C GLY A 164 38.40 -13.88 -13.65
N ASP A 165 38.23 -12.73 -14.33
CA ASP A 165 38.08 -11.43 -13.67
C ASP A 165 36.75 -11.34 -12.89
N VAL A 166 35.68 -11.95 -13.40
CA VAL A 166 34.39 -12.07 -12.70
C VAL A 166 34.56 -12.88 -11.41
N VAL A 167 35.22 -14.03 -11.51
CA VAL A 167 35.53 -14.88 -10.33
C VAL A 167 36.33 -14.08 -9.30
N THR A 168 37.35 -13.34 -9.73
CA THR A 168 38.18 -12.48 -8.85
C THR A 168 37.33 -11.41 -8.14
N ALA A 169 36.43 -10.73 -8.88
CA ALA A 169 35.57 -9.69 -8.30
C ALA A 169 34.66 -10.26 -7.18
N PHE A 170 34.01 -11.42 -7.44
CA PHE A 170 33.14 -12.06 -6.47
C PHE A 170 33.89 -12.81 -5.34
N SER A 171 35.17 -13.08 -5.50
CA SER A 171 35.98 -13.78 -4.50
C SER A 171 36.60 -12.88 -3.43
N LYS A 172 36.46 -11.56 -3.54
CA LYS A 172 36.88 -10.63 -2.50
C LYS A 172 36.20 -10.98 -1.15
N PRO A 173 36.94 -11.03 -0.04
CA PRO A 173 36.39 -11.49 1.24
C PRO A 173 35.10 -10.76 1.69
N GLU A 174 35.07 -9.43 1.51
CA GLU A 174 33.93 -8.57 1.87
C GLU A 174 32.71 -8.84 0.97
N ILE A 175 32.91 -9.09 -0.32
CA ILE A 175 31.86 -9.43 -1.27
C ILE A 175 31.29 -10.82 -0.97
N ARG A 176 32.18 -11.80 -0.75
CA ARG A 176 31.73 -13.16 -0.36
C ARG A 176 30.88 -13.15 0.91
N LYS A 177 31.30 -12.38 1.94
CA LYS A 177 30.53 -12.24 3.17
C LYS A 177 29.17 -11.59 2.93
N ALA A 178 29.10 -10.56 2.11
CA ALA A 178 27.84 -9.91 1.75
C ALA A 178 26.90 -10.86 1.00
N ILE A 179 27.42 -11.60 0.01
CA ILE A 179 26.64 -12.61 -0.72
C ILE A 179 26.13 -13.72 0.21
N GLN A 180 26.97 -14.20 1.12
CA GLN A 180 26.54 -15.20 2.12
C GLN A 180 25.39 -14.65 2.96
N LYS A 181 25.49 -13.37 3.37
CA LYS A 181 24.42 -12.71 4.12
C LYS A 181 23.12 -12.59 3.32
N LEU A 182 23.19 -12.32 2.01
CA LEU A 182 21.99 -12.32 1.15
C LEU A 182 21.32 -13.69 1.09
N TRP A 183 22.07 -14.79 1.06
CA TRP A 183 21.51 -16.14 1.12
C TRP A 183 20.84 -16.42 2.47
N GLU A 184 21.46 -16.03 3.60
CA GLU A 184 20.84 -16.17 4.92
C GLU A 184 19.51 -15.40 5.03
N ILE A 185 19.43 -14.22 4.40
CA ILE A 185 18.21 -13.42 4.32
C ILE A 185 17.16 -14.15 3.46
N ASP A 186 17.55 -14.69 2.30
CA ASP A 186 16.63 -15.45 1.45
C ASP A 186 16.10 -16.71 2.15
N ASP A 187 16.96 -17.46 2.83
CA ASP A 187 16.57 -18.64 3.62
C ASP A 187 15.50 -18.27 4.67
N PHE A 188 15.71 -17.16 5.40
CA PHE A 188 14.72 -16.65 6.35
C PHE A 188 13.38 -16.36 5.66
N TYR A 189 13.39 -15.61 4.53
CA TYR A 189 12.16 -15.25 3.84
C TYR A 189 11.49 -16.42 3.13
N GLN A 190 12.22 -17.46 2.73
CA GLN A 190 11.62 -18.69 2.23
C GLN A 190 10.78 -19.39 3.31
N GLU A 191 11.32 -19.55 4.51
CA GLU A 191 10.58 -20.13 5.64
C GLU A 191 9.42 -19.23 6.09
N TYR A 192 9.64 -17.93 6.18
CA TYR A 192 8.59 -16.95 6.47
C TYR A 192 7.42 -17.05 5.49
N ARG A 193 7.69 -17.06 4.17
CA ARG A 193 6.65 -17.18 3.13
C ARG A 193 5.84 -18.46 3.25
N LYS A 194 6.45 -19.58 3.62
CA LYS A 194 5.73 -20.85 3.85
C LYS A 194 4.76 -20.71 5.02
N LYS A 195 5.23 -20.17 6.16
CA LYS A 195 4.39 -19.94 7.35
C LYS A 195 3.27 -18.96 7.06
N LEU A 196 3.59 -17.85 6.38
CA LEU A 196 2.61 -16.84 5.99
C LEU A 196 1.52 -17.39 5.07
N ALA A 197 1.89 -18.25 4.11
CA ALA A 197 0.93 -18.89 3.23
C ALA A 197 -0.04 -19.80 3.99
N VAL A 198 0.45 -20.55 4.99
CA VAL A 198 -0.39 -21.37 5.87
C VAL A 198 -1.34 -20.48 6.69
N ALA A 199 -0.82 -19.47 7.35
CA ALA A 199 -1.61 -18.55 8.17
C ALA A 199 -2.70 -17.84 7.34
N ASN A 200 -2.34 -17.30 6.16
CA ASN A 200 -3.30 -16.65 5.27
C ASN A 200 -4.35 -17.63 4.72
N LYS A 201 -3.99 -18.90 4.46
CA LYS A 201 -4.94 -19.93 4.08
C LYS A 201 -5.96 -20.18 5.19
N GLU A 202 -5.52 -20.35 6.45
CA GLU A 202 -6.40 -20.52 7.60
C GLU A 202 -7.35 -19.32 7.77
N LEU A 203 -6.82 -18.09 7.66
CA LEU A 203 -7.64 -16.89 7.73
C LEU A 203 -8.66 -16.79 6.58
N SER A 204 -8.28 -17.17 5.37
CA SER A 204 -9.17 -17.17 4.21
C SER A 204 -10.35 -18.15 4.37
N GLU A 205 -10.16 -19.23 5.14
CA GLU A 205 -11.21 -20.21 5.42
C GLU A 205 -12.34 -19.67 6.33
N LEU A 206 -12.15 -18.50 6.94
CA LEU A 206 -13.17 -17.80 7.72
C LEU A 206 -14.24 -17.10 6.85
N GLY A 207 -14.07 -17.08 5.52
CA GLY A 207 -15.07 -16.56 4.59
C GLY A 207 -15.00 -15.05 4.36
N PHE A 208 -13.79 -14.48 4.39
CA PHE A 208 -13.54 -13.07 4.05
C PHE A 208 -12.74 -12.98 2.74
N PRO A 209 -13.20 -12.22 1.73
CA PRO A 209 -12.51 -12.11 0.46
C PRO A 209 -11.25 -11.26 0.56
N THR A 210 -10.25 -11.63 -0.24
CA THR A 210 -9.04 -10.84 -0.49
C THR A 210 -9.20 -10.06 -1.78
N MET A 211 -9.04 -8.74 -1.71
CA MET A 211 -9.26 -7.84 -2.86
C MET A 211 -8.00 -7.53 -3.65
N ILE A 212 -6.81 -7.70 -3.06
CA ILE A 212 -5.55 -7.28 -3.68
C ILE A 212 -5.03 -8.33 -4.67
N ALA A 213 -4.73 -7.90 -5.91
CA ALA A 213 -4.07 -8.69 -6.94
C ALA A 213 -2.61 -8.24 -7.20
N GLY A 214 -2.30 -6.96 -6.97
CA GLY A 214 -0.99 -6.40 -7.22
C GLY A 214 -0.86 -4.97 -6.69
N ARG A 215 0.28 -4.35 -6.98
CA ARG A 215 0.58 -2.95 -6.62
C ARG A 215 1.12 -2.20 -7.83
N ALA A 216 0.79 -0.91 -7.90
CA ALA A 216 1.38 0.05 -8.83
C ALA A 216 1.78 1.31 -8.06
N VAL A 217 2.57 2.16 -8.68
CA VAL A 217 2.99 3.44 -8.09
C VAL A 217 3.06 4.50 -9.18
N VAL A 218 2.58 5.70 -8.90
CA VAL A 218 2.74 6.83 -9.83
C VAL A 218 4.23 7.17 -9.96
N PRO A 219 4.75 7.39 -11.17
CA PRO A 219 6.18 7.62 -11.39
C PRO A 219 6.77 8.76 -10.57
N PHE A 220 6.03 9.85 -10.35
CA PHE A 220 6.49 10.96 -9.52
C PHE A 220 6.64 10.55 -8.05
N ASP A 221 5.71 9.76 -7.50
CA ASP A 221 5.86 9.19 -6.15
C ASP A 221 7.09 8.29 -6.07
N LYS A 222 7.30 7.44 -7.10
CA LYS A 222 8.51 6.61 -7.17
C LYS A 222 9.80 7.45 -7.21
N TYR A 223 9.78 8.56 -7.95
CA TYR A 223 10.90 9.50 -8.02
C TYR A 223 11.19 10.13 -6.66
N SER A 224 10.15 10.65 -6.01
CA SER A 224 10.24 11.24 -4.69
C SER A 224 10.61 10.21 -3.62
N ASP A 225 9.78 9.20 -3.39
CA ASP A 225 9.90 8.29 -2.24
C ASP A 225 11.18 7.44 -2.29
N THR A 226 11.64 7.07 -3.50
CA THR A 226 12.76 6.12 -3.62
C THR A 226 14.09 6.79 -3.90
N TYR A 227 14.09 7.91 -4.64
CA TYR A 227 15.34 8.43 -5.20
C TYR A 227 15.71 9.81 -4.68
N ARG A 228 14.79 10.78 -4.71
CA ARG A 228 15.16 12.19 -4.47
C ARG A 228 14.76 12.71 -3.09
N GLY A 229 13.80 12.07 -2.42
CA GLY A 229 13.14 12.69 -1.29
C GLY A 229 12.14 13.78 -1.71
N MET A 230 11.26 14.16 -0.80
CA MET A 230 10.18 15.11 -1.09
C MET A 230 10.73 16.49 -1.52
N GLU A 231 11.66 17.05 -0.76
CA GLU A 231 12.18 18.40 -1.00
C GLU A 231 12.82 18.52 -2.38
N LEU A 232 13.78 17.64 -2.71
CA LEU A 232 14.48 17.70 -3.98
C LEU A 232 13.60 17.32 -5.17
N SER A 233 12.65 16.41 -5.00
CA SER A 233 11.76 16.04 -6.11
C SER A 233 10.86 17.19 -6.55
N PHE A 234 10.40 18.04 -5.62
CA PHE A 234 9.64 19.24 -5.95
C PHE A 234 10.52 20.37 -6.48
N ALA A 235 11.76 20.51 -5.99
CA ALA A 235 12.73 21.44 -6.57
C ALA A 235 13.02 21.07 -8.03
N ASP A 236 13.34 19.81 -8.32
CA ASP A 236 13.58 19.29 -9.67
C ASP A 236 12.36 19.51 -10.59
N ALA A 237 11.14 19.35 -10.08
CA ALA A 237 9.91 19.58 -10.85
C ALA A 237 9.72 21.04 -11.27
N LEU A 238 10.37 22.00 -10.59
CA LEU A 238 10.33 23.42 -10.88
C LEU A 238 11.54 23.87 -11.70
N GLU A 239 12.72 23.35 -11.40
CA GLU A 239 14.02 23.84 -11.91
C GLU A 239 14.58 22.94 -13.03
N ASP A 240 14.32 21.63 -12.99
CA ASP A 240 14.90 20.63 -13.89
C ASP A 240 13.86 19.67 -14.48
N VAL A 241 12.80 20.28 -15.01
CA VAL A 241 11.60 19.63 -15.54
C VAL A 241 11.90 18.43 -16.46
N GLU A 242 12.91 18.55 -17.33
CA GLU A 242 13.27 17.53 -18.31
C GLU A 242 13.77 16.23 -17.65
N ILE A 243 14.48 16.33 -16.54
CA ILE A 243 14.95 15.16 -15.76
C ILE A 243 13.77 14.42 -15.18
N VAL A 244 12.83 15.15 -14.57
CA VAL A 244 11.63 14.53 -13.97
C VAL A 244 10.76 13.85 -15.03
N LEU A 245 10.53 14.50 -16.18
CA LEU A 245 9.77 13.92 -17.28
C LEU A 245 10.46 12.66 -17.83
N LYS A 246 11.76 12.71 -18.08
CA LYS A 246 12.55 11.56 -18.56
C LYS A 246 12.47 10.37 -17.58
N PHE A 247 12.54 10.64 -16.27
CA PHE A 247 12.36 9.60 -15.26
C PHE A 247 10.96 9.00 -15.32
N CYS A 248 9.94 9.86 -15.29
CA CYS A 248 8.54 9.42 -15.27
C CYS A 248 8.20 8.57 -16.50
N GLU A 249 8.60 8.97 -17.68
CA GLU A 249 8.36 8.23 -18.92
C GLU A 249 9.05 6.86 -18.92
N LYS A 250 10.36 6.83 -18.57
CA LYS A 250 11.14 5.58 -18.54
C LYS A 250 10.61 4.57 -17.52
N PHE A 251 10.20 5.05 -16.34
CA PHE A 251 9.63 4.19 -15.30
C PHE A 251 8.24 3.70 -15.72
N GLN A 252 7.40 4.60 -16.24
CA GLN A 252 6.03 4.30 -16.67
C GLN A 252 5.98 3.22 -17.76
N GLU A 253 6.81 3.34 -18.80
CA GLU A 253 6.85 2.34 -19.89
C GLU A 253 7.02 0.91 -19.37
N LYS A 254 7.95 0.71 -18.44
CA LYS A 254 8.20 -0.60 -17.83
C LYS A 254 7.00 -1.09 -17.02
N GLN A 255 6.41 -0.22 -16.20
CA GLN A 255 5.27 -0.54 -15.35
C GLN A 255 4.03 -0.87 -16.17
N ILE A 256 3.70 -0.07 -17.18
CA ILE A 256 2.57 -0.30 -18.08
C ILE A 256 2.69 -1.65 -18.79
N ARG A 257 3.88 -1.98 -19.28
CA ARG A 257 4.13 -3.30 -19.90
C ARG A 257 3.88 -4.45 -18.93
N GLN A 258 4.27 -4.31 -17.66
CA GLN A 258 4.02 -5.31 -16.63
C GLN A 258 2.52 -5.44 -16.30
N LEU A 259 1.81 -4.32 -16.18
CA LEU A 259 0.37 -4.30 -15.89
C LEU A 259 -0.45 -4.93 -17.03
N ARG A 260 -0.15 -4.60 -18.29
CA ARG A 260 -0.84 -5.20 -19.46
C ARG A 260 -0.64 -6.71 -19.58
N ASN A 261 0.47 -7.22 -19.06
CA ASN A 261 0.74 -8.67 -18.98
C ASN A 261 0.19 -9.30 -17.69
N GLY A 262 -0.60 -8.57 -16.91
CA GLY A 262 -1.15 -9.02 -15.64
C GLY A 262 -2.19 -10.13 -15.78
N ASN A 263 -2.66 -10.64 -14.64
CA ASN A 263 -3.57 -11.77 -14.58
C ASN A 263 -4.97 -11.42 -15.10
N PRO A 264 -5.41 -12.00 -16.24
CA PRO A 264 -6.75 -11.74 -16.80
C PRO A 264 -7.90 -12.25 -15.91
N ASP A 265 -7.62 -13.15 -14.95
CA ASP A 265 -8.62 -13.64 -14.01
C ASP A 265 -8.83 -12.73 -12.80
N GLY A 266 -8.01 -11.72 -12.61
CA GLY A 266 -8.10 -10.77 -11.49
C GLY A 266 -9.46 -10.05 -11.43
N ALA A 267 -10.01 -9.67 -12.58
CA ALA A 267 -11.29 -8.97 -12.68
C ALA A 267 -12.49 -9.84 -12.29
N LYS A 268 -12.44 -11.16 -12.55
CA LYS A 268 -13.55 -12.07 -12.22
C LYS A 268 -13.82 -12.17 -10.73
N ASP A 269 -12.78 -12.04 -9.91
CA ASP A 269 -12.86 -12.08 -8.45
C ASP A 269 -12.95 -10.67 -7.82
N GLY A 270 -13.07 -9.61 -8.65
CA GLY A 270 -13.07 -8.23 -8.17
C GLY A 270 -11.75 -7.78 -7.57
N LYS A 271 -10.65 -8.48 -7.83
CA LYS A 271 -9.31 -8.15 -7.32
C LYS A 271 -8.75 -6.89 -7.94
N GLN A 272 -7.93 -6.18 -7.19
CA GLN A 272 -7.53 -4.83 -7.48
C GLN A 272 -6.01 -4.67 -7.47
N VAL A 273 -5.50 -3.81 -8.34
CA VAL A 273 -4.16 -3.25 -8.26
C VAL A 273 -4.22 -2.03 -7.34
N VAL A 274 -3.54 -2.11 -6.21
CA VAL A 274 -3.56 -1.07 -5.16
C VAL A 274 -2.44 -0.07 -5.41
N MET A 275 -2.73 1.21 -5.25
CA MET A 275 -1.74 2.27 -5.20
C MET A 275 -2.14 3.36 -4.21
N ALA A 276 -1.15 3.92 -3.51
CA ALA A 276 -1.29 5.12 -2.70
C ALA A 276 -0.68 6.30 -3.44
N LEU A 277 -1.32 7.46 -3.35
CA LEU A 277 -0.90 8.69 -4.01
C LEU A 277 -0.29 9.61 -2.95
N HIS A 278 1.05 9.62 -2.86
CA HIS A 278 1.74 10.30 -1.77
C HIS A 278 1.95 11.80 -2.01
N LYS A 279 2.19 12.20 -3.26
CA LYS A 279 2.60 13.60 -3.59
C LYS A 279 1.58 14.36 -4.44
N GLY A 280 0.45 13.72 -4.81
CA GLY A 280 -0.55 14.30 -5.73
C GLY A 280 -1.65 15.12 -5.07
N SER A 281 -1.65 15.31 -3.74
CA SER A 281 -2.72 16.02 -3.02
C SER A 281 -2.75 17.52 -3.30
N ASP A 282 -3.86 18.18 -2.95
CA ASP A 282 -4.02 19.63 -3.08
C ASP A 282 -3.00 20.40 -2.22
N ASP A 283 -2.61 19.83 -1.08
CA ASP A 283 -1.63 20.42 -0.15
C ASP A 283 -0.20 20.34 -0.69
N MET A 284 0.09 19.39 -1.58
CA MET A 284 1.44 19.08 -2.07
C MET A 284 1.69 19.64 -3.46
N MET A 285 0.72 19.60 -4.36
CA MET A 285 0.94 19.82 -5.77
C MET A 285 -0.13 20.72 -6.40
N SER A 286 0.30 21.81 -7.06
CA SER A 286 -0.59 22.64 -7.87
C SER A 286 -1.25 21.84 -9.01
N ASN A 287 -2.38 22.32 -9.53
CA ASN A 287 -3.03 21.66 -10.66
C ASN A 287 -2.13 21.55 -11.89
N ALA A 288 -1.32 22.58 -12.17
CA ALA A 288 -0.39 22.58 -13.30
C ALA A 288 0.70 21.50 -13.19
N LEU A 289 1.29 21.32 -12.01
CA LEU A 289 2.26 20.26 -11.74
C LEU A 289 1.58 18.88 -11.75
N TYR A 290 0.36 18.79 -11.19
CA TYR A 290 -0.42 17.56 -11.18
C TYR A 290 -0.74 17.06 -12.59
N GLU A 291 -1.20 17.93 -13.48
CA GLU A 291 -1.43 17.59 -14.88
C GLU A 291 -0.14 17.10 -15.56
N LYS A 292 0.96 17.80 -15.32
CA LYS A 292 2.24 17.56 -16.00
C LYS A 292 2.93 16.28 -15.58
N PHE A 293 3.04 16.03 -14.25
CA PHE A 293 3.88 14.96 -13.70
C PHE A 293 3.08 13.80 -13.09
N TYR A 294 1.78 13.97 -12.86
CA TYR A 294 1.04 13.04 -12.04
C TYR A 294 -0.18 12.46 -12.75
N TRP A 295 -1.14 13.30 -13.17
CA TRP A 295 -2.42 12.84 -13.69
C TRP A 295 -2.29 12.00 -14.96
N LYS A 296 -1.50 12.43 -15.93
CA LYS A 296 -1.23 11.67 -17.16
C LYS A 296 -0.83 10.23 -16.86
N HIS A 297 0.11 10.05 -15.92
CA HIS A 297 0.65 8.74 -15.56
C HIS A 297 -0.34 7.90 -14.75
N LEU A 298 -1.05 8.51 -13.81
CA LEU A 298 -2.09 7.84 -13.03
C LEU A 298 -3.20 7.31 -13.94
N LYS A 299 -3.68 8.14 -14.85
CA LYS A 299 -4.71 7.76 -15.83
C LYS A 299 -4.26 6.58 -16.69
N GLU A 300 -3.07 6.62 -17.23
CA GLU A 300 -2.49 5.53 -18.02
C GLU A 300 -2.34 4.22 -17.24
N ILE A 301 -2.01 4.27 -15.95
CA ILE A 301 -1.98 3.09 -15.07
C ILE A 301 -3.39 2.50 -14.93
N ILE A 302 -4.41 3.34 -14.72
CA ILE A 302 -5.81 2.90 -14.60
C ILE A 302 -6.27 2.24 -15.90
N GLU A 303 -5.98 2.87 -17.05
CA GLU A 303 -6.31 2.34 -18.38
C GLU A 303 -5.61 0.99 -18.66
N ALA A 304 -4.31 0.88 -18.34
CA ALA A 304 -3.57 -0.37 -18.50
C ALA A 304 -4.09 -1.52 -17.61
N CYS A 305 -4.50 -1.20 -16.38
CA CYS A 305 -5.16 -2.19 -15.52
C CYS A 305 -6.49 -2.65 -16.10
N GLN A 306 -7.28 -1.72 -16.65
CA GLN A 306 -8.56 -2.02 -17.27
C GLN A 306 -8.39 -2.89 -18.53
N GLU A 307 -7.41 -2.58 -19.38
CA GLU A 307 -7.06 -3.41 -20.56
C GLU A 307 -6.69 -4.85 -20.15
N ALA A 308 -6.08 -5.02 -18.96
CA ALA A 308 -5.75 -6.31 -18.38
C ALA A 308 -6.89 -6.93 -17.53
N HIS A 309 -8.12 -6.40 -17.63
CA HIS A 309 -9.29 -6.82 -16.85
C HIS A 309 -9.10 -6.76 -15.32
N MET A 310 -8.31 -5.82 -14.85
CA MET A 310 -8.13 -5.50 -13.43
C MET A 310 -8.76 -4.14 -13.11
N MET A 311 -9.18 -3.97 -11.85
CA MET A 311 -9.58 -2.67 -11.33
C MET A 311 -8.43 -2.04 -10.54
N THR A 312 -8.35 -0.72 -10.53
CA THR A 312 -7.44 -0.03 -9.62
C THR A 312 -8.13 0.34 -8.31
N ASN A 313 -7.42 0.20 -7.19
CA ASN A 313 -7.81 0.74 -5.89
C ASN A 313 -6.80 1.84 -5.53
N VAL A 314 -7.26 3.09 -5.62
CA VAL A 314 -6.42 4.28 -5.53
C VAL A 314 -6.69 4.97 -4.19
N PHE A 315 -5.73 4.95 -3.29
CA PHE A 315 -5.78 5.70 -2.04
C PHE A 315 -5.23 7.11 -2.26
N CYS A 316 -6.11 8.09 -2.19
CA CYS A 316 -5.81 9.52 -2.33
C CYS A 316 -5.40 10.08 -0.96
N GLU A 317 -4.11 10.08 -0.64
CA GLU A 317 -3.56 10.54 0.62
C GLU A 317 -3.47 12.07 0.66
N GLY A 318 -3.89 12.69 1.78
CA GLY A 318 -4.02 14.13 1.93
C GLY A 318 -5.36 14.68 1.42
N VAL A 319 -5.40 15.96 1.02
CA VAL A 319 -6.61 16.64 0.56
C VAL A 319 -6.80 16.49 -0.95
N TYR A 320 -8.01 16.10 -1.40
CA TYR A 320 -8.31 15.84 -2.82
C TYR A 320 -9.60 16.51 -3.28
N ASN A 321 -9.80 17.80 -3.00
CA ASN A 321 -10.99 18.53 -3.46
C ASN A 321 -10.82 19.09 -4.87
N ASP A 322 -9.68 19.68 -5.17
CA ASP A 322 -9.39 20.30 -6.48
C ASP A 322 -9.01 19.27 -7.55
N LYS A 323 -8.59 18.07 -7.13
CA LYS A 323 -8.23 16.96 -8.02
C LYS A 323 -9.43 16.10 -8.45
N LEU A 324 -10.59 16.23 -7.79
CA LEU A 324 -11.79 15.43 -8.11
C LEU A 324 -12.19 15.50 -9.59
N LYS A 325 -12.01 16.66 -10.23
CA LYS A 325 -12.30 16.86 -11.65
C LYS A 325 -11.48 15.92 -12.55
N TYR A 326 -10.22 15.68 -12.22
CA TYR A 326 -9.35 14.78 -12.97
C TYR A 326 -9.75 13.32 -12.73
N LEU A 327 -9.96 12.93 -11.47
CA LEU A 327 -10.34 11.55 -11.12
C LEU A 327 -11.67 11.14 -11.76
N ALA A 328 -12.54 12.10 -12.10
CA ALA A 328 -13.80 11.86 -12.79
C ALA A 328 -13.65 11.65 -14.32
N GLU A 329 -12.45 11.83 -14.91
CA GLU A 329 -12.19 11.64 -16.35
C GLU A 329 -11.90 10.18 -16.73
N VAL A 330 -11.80 9.26 -15.78
CA VAL A 330 -11.54 7.85 -16.06
C VAL A 330 -12.80 7.15 -16.60
N GLU A 331 -12.62 5.98 -17.20
CA GLU A 331 -13.76 5.19 -17.65
C GLU A 331 -14.62 4.70 -16.48
N LYS A 332 -15.91 4.59 -16.72
CA LYS A 332 -16.87 4.19 -15.69
C LYS A 332 -16.53 2.83 -15.10
N CYS A 333 -16.50 2.75 -13.76
CA CYS A 333 -16.17 1.56 -12.99
C CYS A 333 -14.75 1.02 -13.21
N SER A 334 -13.80 1.83 -13.72
CA SER A 334 -12.40 1.41 -13.91
C SER A 334 -11.57 1.46 -12.65
N ALA A 335 -12.01 2.23 -11.64
CA ALA A 335 -11.28 2.44 -10.40
C ALA A 335 -12.20 2.42 -9.17
N TYR A 336 -11.58 2.22 -8.01
CA TYR A 336 -12.13 2.48 -6.69
C TYR A 336 -11.24 3.53 -6.02
N PHE A 337 -11.76 4.74 -5.81
CA PHE A 337 -11.03 5.84 -5.19
C PHE A 337 -11.35 5.93 -3.71
N THR A 338 -10.34 5.84 -2.87
CA THR A 338 -10.46 6.00 -1.42
C THR A 338 -9.76 7.27 -0.97
N PHE A 339 -10.40 8.06 -0.13
CA PHE A 339 -9.92 9.37 0.26
C PHE A 339 -9.51 9.43 1.73
N ASP A 340 -8.37 10.08 2.00
CA ASP A 340 -8.02 10.53 3.35
C ASP A 340 -8.89 11.73 3.72
N LYS A 341 -8.74 12.86 3.03
CA LYS A 341 -9.48 14.09 3.29
C LYS A 341 -10.15 14.60 2.02
N VAL A 342 -11.48 14.69 2.05
CA VAL A 342 -12.27 15.17 0.92
C VAL A 342 -13.61 15.72 1.41
N ASP A 343 -14.16 16.69 0.68
CA ASP A 343 -15.59 16.99 0.77
C ASP A 343 -16.36 15.82 0.13
N MET A 344 -16.89 14.95 0.98
CA MET A 344 -17.57 13.70 0.55
C MET A 344 -18.77 13.99 -0.36
N LYS A 345 -19.47 15.13 -0.16
CA LYS A 345 -20.58 15.53 -1.03
C LYS A 345 -20.08 15.83 -2.44
N LYS A 346 -19.02 16.63 -2.56
CA LYS A 346 -18.40 16.93 -3.86
C LYS A 346 -17.84 15.66 -4.52
N ALA A 347 -17.17 14.79 -3.75
CA ALA A 347 -16.67 13.53 -4.25
C ALA A 347 -17.79 12.65 -4.81
N LYS A 348 -18.93 12.56 -4.10
CA LYS A 348 -20.11 11.81 -4.54
C LYS A 348 -20.74 12.40 -5.81
N GLU A 349 -20.81 13.73 -5.90
CA GLU A 349 -21.41 14.44 -7.04
C GLU A 349 -20.51 14.46 -8.29
N THR A 350 -19.23 14.15 -8.16
CA THR A 350 -18.24 14.11 -9.24
C THR A 350 -17.75 12.69 -9.53
N VAL A 351 -16.70 12.26 -8.84
CA VAL A 351 -16.06 10.92 -9.00
C VAL A 351 -17.06 9.80 -8.73
N GLY A 352 -17.93 9.95 -7.73
CA GLY A 352 -18.94 8.95 -7.37
C GLY A 352 -20.00 8.63 -8.43
N LYS A 353 -20.11 9.47 -9.48
CA LYS A 353 -20.96 9.19 -10.66
C LYS A 353 -20.27 8.28 -11.68
N VAL A 354 -18.94 8.18 -11.60
CA VAL A 354 -18.12 7.47 -12.57
C VAL A 354 -17.53 6.20 -11.95
N CYS A 355 -17.02 6.30 -10.74
CA CYS A 355 -16.34 5.21 -10.04
C CYS A 355 -16.82 5.09 -8.60
N CYS A 356 -16.65 3.89 -8.01
CA CYS A 356 -16.87 3.67 -6.60
C CYS A 356 -15.91 4.52 -5.77
N ILE A 357 -16.41 5.11 -4.69
CA ILE A 357 -15.61 5.90 -3.75
C ILE A 357 -15.67 5.32 -2.35
N GLY A 358 -14.69 5.65 -1.52
CA GLY A 358 -14.63 5.26 -0.11
C GLY A 358 -13.78 6.22 0.71
N GLY A 359 -13.66 5.94 1.99
CA GLY A 359 -12.85 6.76 2.89
C GLY A 359 -13.54 8.04 3.35
N GLY A 360 -12.74 9.05 3.67
CA GLY A 360 -13.22 10.35 4.15
C GLY A 360 -13.78 10.36 5.57
N PHE A 361 -13.88 9.21 6.27
CA PHE A 361 -14.25 9.19 7.68
C PHE A 361 -13.02 9.45 8.56
N PRO A 362 -13.00 10.53 9.37
CA PRO A 362 -11.78 10.94 10.06
C PRO A 362 -11.38 9.99 11.19
N THR A 363 -10.24 9.30 11.04
CA THR A 363 -9.66 8.43 12.08
C THR A 363 -9.47 9.12 13.44
N PRO A 364 -9.05 10.40 13.56
CA PRO A 364 -8.87 11.05 14.86
C PRO A 364 -10.10 11.03 15.75
N LEU A 365 -11.31 10.97 15.19
CA LEU A 365 -12.54 10.84 15.98
C LEU A 365 -12.52 9.58 16.85
N LEU A 366 -11.97 8.46 16.35
CA LEU A 366 -11.89 7.20 17.10
C LEU A 366 -10.93 7.27 18.29
N VAL A 367 -9.99 8.21 18.27
CA VAL A 367 -9.02 8.43 19.34
C VAL A 367 -9.58 9.35 20.43
N TYR A 368 -10.25 10.44 20.04
CA TYR A 368 -10.57 11.54 20.96
C TYR A 368 -12.01 11.59 21.41
N GLU A 369 -12.96 11.08 20.62
CA GLU A 369 -14.38 11.22 20.92
C GLU A 369 -14.94 10.08 21.78
N THR A 370 -16.27 10.14 22.06
CA THR A 370 -17.02 9.10 22.78
C THR A 370 -17.78 8.22 21.78
N PRO A 371 -18.19 6.98 22.18
CA PRO A 371 -18.96 6.10 21.31
C PRO A 371 -20.24 6.72 20.75
N GLU A 372 -20.95 7.55 21.53
CA GLU A 372 -22.17 8.24 21.10
C GLU A 372 -21.90 9.19 19.96
N LYS A 373 -20.84 10.01 20.09
CA LYS A 373 -20.42 10.95 19.04
C LYS A 373 -19.91 10.23 17.80
N ILE A 374 -19.26 9.06 17.96
CA ILE A 374 -18.87 8.21 16.83
C ILE A 374 -20.11 7.73 16.06
N ARG A 375 -21.14 7.23 16.76
CA ARG A 375 -22.41 6.80 16.12
C ARG A 375 -23.05 7.94 15.32
N GLU A 376 -23.10 9.14 15.89
CA GLU A 376 -23.63 10.32 15.19
C GLU A 376 -22.76 10.71 13.98
N ALA A 377 -21.44 10.69 14.12
CA ALA A 377 -20.52 11.03 13.03
C ALA A 377 -20.62 10.03 11.87
N VAL A 378 -20.70 8.72 12.16
CA VAL A 378 -20.89 7.68 11.16
C VAL A 378 -22.21 7.86 10.43
N LYS A 379 -23.32 8.12 11.13
CA LYS A 379 -24.63 8.37 10.50
C LYS A 379 -24.58 9.56 9.56
N ARG A 380 -24.07 10.73 10.02
CA ARG A 380 -23.94 11.91 9.16
C ARG A 380 -23.08 11.66 7.93
N HIS A 381 -22.00 10.86 8.07
CA HIS A 381 -21.15 10.49 6.95
C HIS A 381 -21.88 9.59 5.95
N LEU A 382 -22.61 8.58 6.43
CA LEU A 382 -23.41 7.69 5.60
C LEU A 382 -24.57 8.40 4.89
N ASP A 383 -25.24 9.36 5.54
CA ASP A 383 -26.30 10.17 4.94
C ASP A 383 -25.84 10.88 3.66
N VAL A 384 -24.57 11.23 3.58
CA VAL A 384 -23.97 11.88 2.41
C VAL A 384 -23.42 10.87 1.41
N ALA A 385 -22.74 9.83 1.87
CA ALA A 385 -21.95 8.96 1.04
C ALA A 385 -22.71 7.77 0.43
N MET A 386 -23.70 7.20 1.15
CA MET A 386 -24.36 5.98 0.72
C MET A 386 -25.45 6.14 -0.36
N PRO A 387 -26.26 7.22 -0.42
CA PRO A 387 -27.38 7.28 -1.36
C PRO A 387 -26.96 7.02 -2.81
N GLY A 388 -27.69 6.15 -3.52
CA GLY A 388 -27.43 5.77 -4.90
C GLY A 388 -26.29 4.76 -5.08
N GLY A 389 -25.82 4.12 -4.01
CA GLY A 389 -24.77 3.10 -4.07
C GLY A 389 -23.37 3.64 -4.41
N GLY A 390 -22.47 2.78 -4.86
CA GLY A 390 -21.12 3.19 -5.27
C GLY A 390 -20.24 3.73 -4.14
N TYR A 391 -20.52 3.33 -2.90
CA TYR A 391 -19.75 3.72 -1.72
C TYR A 391 -19.35 2.49 -0.89
N ILE A 392 -18.10 2.48 -0.42
CA ILE A 392 -17.55 1.48 0.51
C ILE A 392 -17.03 2.21 1.73
N PHE A 393 -17.49 1.86 2.92
CA PHE A 393 -17.04 2.49 4.14
C PHE A 393 -15.59 2.10 4.44
N ARG A 394 -14.74 3.10 4.53
CA ARG A 394 -13.33 2.98 4.87
C ARG A 394 -12.89 4.19 5.70
N MET A 395 -11.85 3.99 6.50
CA MET A 395 -11.20 5.05 7.27
C MET A 395 -10.33 5.93 6.38
N SER A 396 -10.09 7.17 6.83
CA SER A 396 -9.09 8.05 6.21
C SER A 396 -7.66 7.52 6.37
N ALA A 397 -7.38 6.85 7.48
CA ALA A 397 -6.10 6.22 7.79
C ALA A 397 -6.32 4.89 8.53
N GLY A 398 -5.29 4.30 9.15
CA GLY A 398 -5.41 3.11 10.00
C GLY A 398 -6.21 3.34 11.29
N LEU A 399 -6.41 2.27 12.04
CA LEU A 399 -7.08 2.32 13.36
C LEU A 399 -6.11 2.58 14.53
N ASP A 400 -4.93 3.10 14.23
CA ASP A 400 -3.85 3.24 15.20
C ASP A 400 -4.22 4.23 16.30
N GLY A 401 -4.07 3.81 17.55
CA GLY A 401 -4.46 4.58 18.73
C GLY A 401 -5.97 4.70 18.97
N ALA A 402 -6.82 4.11 18.12
CA ALA A 402 -8.26 4.13 18.31
C ALA A 402 -8.69 3.38 19.59
N LYS A 403 -9.67 3.94 20.29
CA LYS A 403 -10.26 3.28 21.46
C LYS A 403 -11.13 2.11 20.99
N PRO A 404 -11.02 0.91 21.61
CA PRO A 404 -11.81 -0.25 21.23
C PRO A 404 -13.32 -0.01 21.19
N GLU A 405 -13.86 0.70 22.19
CA GLU A 405 -15.28 1.05 22.28
C GLU A 405 -15.76 1.98 21.15
N ASN A 406 -14.87 2.83 20.63
CA ASN A 406 -15.17 3.70 19.50
C ASN A 406 -15.16 2.93 18.17
N VAL A 407 -14.24 1.98 18.03
CA VAL A 407 -14.21 1.06 16.87
C VAL A 407 -15.46 0.19 16.85
N GLU A 408 -15.88 -0.36 18.00
CA GLU A 408 -17.12 -1.12 18.14
C GLU A 408 -18.34 -0.28 17.73
N ALA A 409 -18.47 0.93 18.28
CA ALA A 409 -19.57 1.86 17.95
C ALA A 409 -19.61 2.20 16.45
N MET A 410 -18.48 2.36 15.81
CA MET A 410 -18.36 2.62 14.37
C MET A 410 -18.87 1.42 13.56
N PHE A 411 -18.35 0.22 13.81
CA PHE A 411 -18.75 -0.98 13.06
C PHE A 411 -20.24 -1.31 13.26
N GLU A 412 -20.74 -1.29 14.51
CA GLU A 412 -22.17 -1.48 14.81
C GLU A 412 -23.05 -0.50 14.02
N THR A 413 -22.64 0.77 13.97
CA THR A 413 -23.42 1.80 13.28
C THR A 413 -23.42 1.57 11.77
N VAL A 414 -22.30 1.23 11.16
CA VAL A 414 -22.28 0.91 9.72
C VAL A 414 -23.12 -0.33 9.42
N HIS A 415 -23.03 -1.37 10.23
CA HIS A 415 -23.83 -2.60 10.04
C HIS A 415 -25.35 -2.40 10.18
N THR A 416 -25.76 -1.50 11.07
CA THR A 416 -27.19 -1.28 11.36
C THR A 416 -27.82 -0.17 10.54
N TYR A 417 -27.15 0.98 10.48
CA TYR A 417 -27.63 2.18 9.79
C TYR A 417 -27.32 2.17 8.29
N GLY A 418 -26.22 1.55 7.88
CA GLY A 418 -25.76 1.52 6.48
C GLY A 418 -26.54 0.53 5.57
N ARG A 419 -27.77 0.14 5.91
CA ARG A 419 -28.62 -0.74 5.08
C ARG A 419 -29.35 0.07 4.03
N TYR A 420 -29.36 -0.44 2.79
CA TYR A 420 -30.19 0.09 1.72
C TYR A 420 -31.61 -0.49 1.85
N HIS A 421 -32.63 0.29 1.49
CA HIS A 421 -34.04 -0.07 1.62
C HIS A 421 -34.69 -0.34 0.26
#